data_488cae1e11b772c9afd90222fb5b0bde
#
_entry.id   488cae1e11b772c9afd90222fb5b0bde
#
_cell.length_a   1.000
_cell.length_b   1.000
_cell.length_c   1.000
_cell.angle_alpha   90.00
_cell.angle_beta   90.00
_cell.angle_gamma   90.00
#
_symmetry.space_group_name_H-M   'P 1'
#
loop_
_entity.id
_entity.type
_entity.pdbx_description
1 polymer ?
#
loop_
_entity_poly.entity_id
_entity_poly.type
_entity_poly.pdbx_seq_one_letter_code
_entity_poly.pdbx_strand_id
1 'polypeptide(L)'
;MESRQLEILKAIVEEYVATEEPVGSRIISEKSALGISSATIRNEMSILEGQGLITQPHTSAGRIPTDKGYRLFVDKIATVKPLSSAERRAIETFLEGANDLDDIVMRTVRLLAQVTKQVAVVQYPLLTKSRVRHIELVLLTPSRLMLVLITNTGRVEQRVLELPYDLSDALLADLRQRLNAAVVGKAMSDVGQDLEAILAHFGKNERTSTALIISNLIEMAFERPEEKVVLAGTANLARSNSESSAEIHGVLEALEEQVVLLRLLSDAGDTMRVRIGAEQAESGLQRTSLVSMGYGVDGNSLGALGILGPTDRKSVV
;
A
#
# COMPACT_ATOMS: atom_id res chain seq x y z
N MET A 1 -4.66 -31.11 -12.26
CA MET A 1 -6.00 -30.71 -12.70
C MET A 1 -5.97 -30.64 -14.23
N GLU A 2 -6.98 -31.14 -14.88
CA GLU A 2 -7.05 -31.14 -16.35
C GLU A 2 -7.30 -29.71 -16.87
N SER A 3 -6.82 -29.38 -18.08
CA SER A 3 -7.00 -28.08 -18.71
C SER A 3 -8.47 -27.64 -18.76
N ARG A 4 -9.37 -28.60 -19.06
CA ARG A 4 -10.82 -28.37 -19.10
C ARG A 4 -11.41 -27.92 -17.77
N GLN A 5 -10.97 -28.47 -16.65
CA GLN A 5 -11.43 -28.08 -15.30
C GLN A 5 -11.04 -26.66 -14.97
N LEU A 6 -9.82 -26.24 -15.37
CA LEU A 6 -9.36 -24.87 -15.21
C LEU A 6 -10.20 -23.88 -16.03
N GLU A 7 -10.55 -24.25 -17.27
CA GLU A 7 -11.38 -23.39 -18.11
C GLU A 7 -12.83 -23.27 -17.58
N ILE A 8 -13.38 -24.34 -17.02
CA ILE A 8 -14.71 -24.31 -16.40
C ILE A 8 -14.66 -23.49 -15.10
N LEU A 9 -13.64 -23.67 -14.27
CA LEU A 9 -13.45 -22.84 -13.07
C LEU A 9 -13.32 -21.35 -13.43
N LYS A 10 -12.55 -21.04 -14.47
CA LYS A 10 -12.43 -19.69 -15.02
C LYS A 10 -13.80 -19.11 -15.38
N ALA A 11 -14.57 -19.84 -16.16
CA ALA A 11 -15.90 -19.41 -16.60
C ALA A 11 -16.87 -19.21 -15.42
N ILE A 12 -16.78 -20.06 -14.38
CA ILE A 12 -17.58 -19.91 -13.15
C ILE A 12 -17.18 -18.65 -12.41
N VAL A 13 -15.87 -18.40 -12.19
CA VAL A 13 -15.38 -17.23 -11.47
C VAL A 13 -15.77 -15.95 -12.22
N GLU A 14 -15.48 -15.88 -13.53
CA GLU A 14 -15.78 -14.70 -14.35
C GLU A 14 -17.29 -14.38 -14.39
N GLU A 15 -18.13 -15.39 -14.53
CA GLU A 15 -19.59 -15.19 -14.56
C GLU A 15 -20.12 -14.78 -13.18
N TYR A 16 -19.68 -15.44 -12.11
CA TYR A 16 -20.09 -15.12 -10.74
C TYR A 16 -19.70 -13.70 -10.36
N VAL A 17 -18.45 -13.32 -10.63
CA VAL A 17 -17.96 -11.96 -10.37
C VAL A 17 -18.72 -10.90 -11.17
N ALA A 18 -19.20 -11.25 -12.38
CA ALA A 18 -19.96 -10.34 -13.22
C ALA A 18 -21.42 -10.16 -12.80
N THR A 19 -22.05 -11.22 -12.25
CA THR A 19 -23.50 -11.25 -11.97
C THR A 19 -23.86 -11.28 -10.49
N GLU A 20 -22.93 -11.71 -9.63
CA GLU A 20 -23.15 -12.02 -8.20
C GLU A 20 -24.23 -13.12 -8.00
N GLU A 21 -24.54 -13.89 -9.05
CA GLU A 21 -25.52 -14.96 -9.02
C GLU A 21 -24.85 -16.34 -9.15
N PRO A 22 -25.36 -17.37 -8.42
CA PRO A 22 -24.84 -18.74 -8.56
C PRO A 22 -24.90 -19.26 -10.01
N VAL A 23 -23.78 -19.75 -10.51
CA VAL A 23 -23.56 -20.07 -11.92
C VAL A 23 -24.04 -21.49 -12.25
N GLY A 24 -24.98 -21.60 -13.16
CA GLY A 24 -25.50 -22.89 -13.67
C GLY A 24 -24.70 -23.43 -14.86
N SER A 25 -24.64 -24.77 -15.01
CA SER A 25 -23.96 -25.42 -16.15
C SER A 25 -24.46 -24.97 -17.52
N ARG A 26 -25.74 -24.58 -17.61
CA ARG A 26 -26.34 -24.07 -18.83
C ARG A 26 -25.77 -22.73 -19.25
N ILE A 27 -25.60 -21.81 -18.28
CA ILE A 27 -25.03 -20.48 -18.52
C ILE A 27 -23.61 -20.59 -19.09
N ILE A 28 -22.80 -21.49 -18.52
CA ILE A 28 -21.45 -21.76 -19.02
C ILE A 28 -21.48 -22.34 -20.43
N SER A 29 -22.38 -23.32 -20.70
CA SER A 29 -22.50 -23.91 -22.02
C SER A 29 -22.90 -22.92 -23.11
N GLU A 30 -23.72 -21.91 -22.77
CA GLU A 30 -24.21 -20.90 -23.70
C GLU A 30 -23.20 -19.75 -23.91
N LYS A 31 -22.50 -19.33 -22.85
CA LYS A 31 -21.62 -18.15 -22.87
C LYS A 31 -20.16 -18.47 -23.15
N SER A 32 -19.68 -19.65 -22.75
CA SER A 32 -18.27 -20.00 -22.93
C SER A 32 -18.01 -20.60 -24.32
N ALA A 33 -16.86 -20.24 -24.91
CA ALA A 33 -16.42 -20.82 -26.19
C ALA A 33 -15.94 -22.29 -26.09
N LEU A 34 -16.29 -22.99 -25.00
CA LEU A 34 -15.79 -24.36 -24.72
C LEU A 34 -16.35 -25.43 -25.62
N GLY A 35 -17.51 -25.22 -26.27
CA GLY A 35 -18.11 -26.16 -27.18
C GLY A 35 -18.54 -27.49 -26.54
N ILE A 36 -18.77 -27.54 -25.23
CA ILE A 36 -19.14 -28.75 -24.47
C ILE A 36 -20.58 -28.67 -23.93
N SER A 37 -21.20 -29.83 -23.79
CA SER A 37 -22.60 -29.92 -23.35
C SER A 37 -22.75 -29.50 -21.88
N SER A 38 -23.93 -28.97 -21.51
CA SER A 38 -24.26 -28.64 -20.12
C SER A 38 -24.21 -29.87 -19.19
N ALA A 39 -24.41 -31.09 -19.69
CA ALA A 39 -24.28 -32.33 -18.93
C ALA A 39 -22.81 -32.60 -18.58
N THR A 40 -21.91 -32.43 -19.54
CA THR A 40 -20.45 -32.56 -19.31
C THR A 40 -19.96 -31.51 -18.31
N ILE A 41 -20.39 -30.25 -18.46
CA ILE A 41 -20.05 -29.17 -17.53
C ILE A 41 -20.53 -29.53 -16.12
N ARG A 42 -21.74 -30.08 -15.97
CA ARG A 42 -22.27 -30.47 -14.65
C ARG A 42 -21.39 -31.53 -13.97
N ASN A 43 -20.90 -32.51 -14.73
CA ASN A 43 -19.99 -33.52 -14.20
C ASN A 43 -18.68 -32.92 -13.73
N GLU A 44 -18.07 -32.02 -14.51
CA GLU A 44 -16.85 -31.32 -14.11
C GLU A 44 -17.08 -30.41 -12.89
N MET A 45 -18.22 -29.73 -12.83
CA MET A 45 -18.59 -28.93 -11.64
C MET A 45 -18.69 -29.82 -10.40
N SER A 46 -19.20 -31.05 -10.49
CA SER A 46 -19.23 -31.98 -9.35
C SER A 46 -17.83 -32.40 -8.92
N ILE A 47 -16.89 -32.54 -9.84
CA ILE A 47 -15.49 -32.82 -9.52
C ILE A 47 -14.84 -31.61 -8.83
N LEU A 48 -15.04 -30.40 -9.38
CA LEU A 48 -14.54 -29.17 -8.79
C LEU A 48 -15.11 -28.92 -7.37
N GLU A 49 -16.39 -29.26 -7.17
CA GLU A 49 -17.03 -29.19 -5.86
C GLU A 49 -16.43 -30.22 -4.89
N GLY A 50 -16.20 -31.45 -5.32
CA GLY A 50 -15.50 -32.48 -4.54
C GLY A 50 -14.06 -32.09 -4.17
N GLN A 51 -13.41 -31.23 -4.96
CA GLN A 51 -12.11 -30.65 -4.68
C GLN A 51 -12.18 -29.41 -3.75
N GLY A 52 -13.38 -28.95 -3.42
CA GLY A 52 -13.62 -27.76 -2.61
C GLY A 52 -13.30 -26.43 -3.29
N LEU A 53 -13.30 -26.39 -4.63
CA LEU A 53 -13.01 -25.18 -5.42
C LEU A 53 -14.25 -24.34 -5.70
N ILE A 54 -15.41 -24.99 -5.73
CA ILE A 54 -16.73 -24.36 -5.85
C ILE A 54 -17.67 -25.01 -4.82
N THR A 55 -18.76 -24.33 -4.50
CA THR A 55 -19.79 -24.87 -3.59
C THR A 55 -21.17 -24.52 -4.08
N GLN A 56 -22.17 -25.26 -3.61
CA GLN A 56 -23.58 -24.99 -3.88
C GLN A 56 -24.19 -24.30 -2.66
N PRO A 57 -24.62 -23.03 -2.76
CA PRO A 57 -25.20 -22.33 -1.61
C PRO A 57 -26.56 -22.91 -1.18
N HIS A 58 -27.37 -23.42 -2.12
CA HIS A 58 -28.66 -24.04 -1.86
C HIS A 58 -28.94 -25.16 -2.85
N THR A 59 -29.74 -26.15 -2.51
CA THR A 59 -30.00 -27.38 -3.24
C THR A 59 -30.46 -27.20 -4.72
N SER A 60 -31.08 -26.07 -5.05
CA SER A 60 -31.52 -25.74 -6.43
C SER A 60 -30.69 -24.64 -7.10
N ALA A 61 -29.69 -24.10 -6.41
CA ALA A 61 -28.85 -23.02 -6.91
C ALA A 61 -27.73 -23.56 -7.84
N GLY A 62 -27.13 -22.69 -8.64
CA GLY A 62 -25.89 -22.95 -9.34
C GLY A 62 -24.71 -23.16 -8.38
N ARG A 63 -23.51 -22.92 -8.85
CA ARG A 63 -22.28 -23.01 -8.04
C ARG A 63 -21.66 -21.63 -7.87
N ILE A 64 -21.02 -21.41 -6.72
CA ILE A 64 -20.24 -20.23 -6.42
C ILE A 64 -18.78 -20.64 -6.13
N PRO A 65 -17.77 -19.80 -6.44
CA PRO A 65 -16.39 -20.08 -6.07
C PRO A 65 -16.21 -20.06 -4.54
N THR A 66 -15.28 -20.87 -4.05
CA THR A 66 -14.76 -20.78 -2.69
C THR A 66 -13.47 -19.96 -2.66
N ASP A 67 -12.97 -19.59 -1.48
CA ASP A 67 -11.66 -18.92 -1.32
C ASP A 67 -10.55 -19.73 -2.03
N LYS A 68 -10.60 -21.07 -1.92
CA LYS A 68 -9.67 -21.97 -2.61
C LYS A 68 -9.82 -21.93 -4.13
N GLY A 69 -11.05 -21.76 -4.63
CA GLY A 69 -11.34 -21.58 -6.06
C GLY A 69 -10.78 -20.25 -6.57
N TYR A 70 -11.00 -19.16 -5.85
CA TYR A 70 -10.43 -17.87 -6.18
C TYR A 70 -8.89 -17.88 -6.13
N ARG A 71 -8.29 -18.53 -5.13
CA ARG A 71 -6.83 -18.68 -5.04
C ARG A 71 -6.26 -19.37 -6.28
N LEU A 72 -6.85 -20.49 -6.65
CA LEU A 72 -6.42 -21.23 -7.85
C LEU A 72 -6.59 -20.40 -9.12
N PHE A 73 -7.70 -19.63 -9.22
CA PHE A 73 -7.94 -18.72 -10.34
C PHE A 73 -6.84 -17.67 -10.43
N VAL A 74 -6.53 -16.96 -9.34
CA VAL A 74 -5.50 -15.93 -9.29
C VAL A 74 -4.12 -16.49 -9.64
N ASP A 75 -3.76 -17.64 -9.08
CA ASP A 75 -2.40 -18.22 -9.24
C ASP A 75 -2.16 -18.85 -10.64
N LYS A 76 -3.21 -19.32 -11.30
CA LYS A 76 -3.05 -20.14 -12.50
C LYS A 76 -3.72 -19.59 -13.76
N ILE A 77 -4.74 -18.76 -13.58
CA ILE A 77 -5.64 -18.39 -14.68
C ILE A 77 -5.62 -16.88 -14.92
N ALA A 78 -5.60 -16.09 -13.85
CA ALA A 78 -5.65 -14.64 -13.95
C ALA A 78 -4.40 -14.09 -14.67
N THR A 79 -4.65 -13.22 -15.64
CA THR A 79 -3.61 -12.48 -16.35
C THR A 79 -3.82 -11.01 -16.11
N VAL A 80 -2.79 -10.33 -15.58
CA VAL A 80 -2.83 -8.88 -15.39
C VAL A 80 -2.82 -8.20 -16.76
N LYS A 81 -3.91 -7.51 -17.07
CA LYS A 81 -3.98 -6.69 -18.29
C LYS A 81 -3.16 -5.42 -18.07
N PRO A 82 -2.15 -5.13 -18.91
CA PRO A 82 -1.40 -3.89 -18.79
C PRO A 82 -2.30 -2.69 -19.10
N LEU A 83 -2.03 -1.57 -18.43
CA LEU A 83 -2.70 -0.31 -18.73
C LEU A 83 -2.47 0.09 -20.19
N SER A 84 -3.51 0.54 -20.85
CA SER A 84 -3.39 1.19 -22.16
C SER A 84 -2.58 2.48 -22.06
N SER A 85 -2.04 2.94 -23.20
CA SER A 85 -1.30 4.21 -23.25
C SER A 85 -2.16 5.44 -22.87
N ALA A 86 -3.48 5.35 -23.08
CA ALA A 86 -4.41 6.41 -22.70
C ALA A 86 -4.66 6.43 -21.19
N GLU A 87 -4.87 5.25 -20.56
CA GLU A 87 -5.04 5.12 -19.11
C GLU A 87 -3.77 5.56 -18.38
N ARG A 88 -2.60 5.12 -18.84
CA ARG A 88 -1.31 5.55 -18.27
C ARG A 88 -1.14 7.04 -18.29
N ARG A 89 -1.36 7.69 -19.45
CA ARG A 89 -1.28 9.17 -19.58
C ARG A 89 -2.27 9.88 -18.69
N ALA A 90 -3.49 9.37 -18.56
CA ALA A 90 -4.50 9.97 -17.68
C ALA A 90 -4.05 9.94 -16.21
N ILE A 91 -3.45 8.84 -15.75
CA ILE A 91 -2.88 8.70 -14.40
C ILE A 91 -1.71 9.67 -14.22
N GLU A 92 -0.76 9.69 -15.16
CA GLU A 92 0.40 10.59 -15.15
C GLU A 92 -0.05 12.06 -15.05
N THR A 93 -0.92 12.51 -15.92
CA THR A 93 -1.45 13.88 -15.90
C THR A 93 -2.17 14.21 -14.57
N PHE A 94 -2.90 13.26 -14.02
CA PHE A 94 -3.57 13.46 -12.74
C PHE A 94 -2.58 13.63 -11.58
N LEU A 95 -1.47 12.90 -11.59
CA LEU A 95 -0.44 12.96 -10.56
C LEU A 95 0.54 14.12 -10.75
N GLU A 96 0.85 14.53 -12.00
CA GLU A 96 1.74 15.67 -12.30
C GLU A 96 1.26 17.01 -11.70
N GLY A 97 -0.04 17.15 -11.44
CA GLY A 97 -0.59 18.34 -10.78
C GLY A 97 -0.41 18.36 -9.24
N ALA A 98 0.34 17.42 -8.66
CA ALA A 98 0.57 17.38 -7.22
C ALA A 98 1.68 18.36 -6.81
N ASN A 99 1.46 19.07 -5.68
CA ASN A 99 2.38 20.10 -5.19
C ASN A 99 3.49 19.54 -4.28
N ASP A 100 3.16 18.48 -3.54
CA ASP A 100 4.05 17.86 -2.58
C ASP A 100 3.74 16.36 -2.41
N LEU A 101 4.49 15.69 -1.53
CA LEU A 101 4.31 14.26 -1.26
C LEU A 101 2.93 13.95 -0.67
N ASP A 102 2.42 14.77 0.22
CA ASP A 102 1.09 14.57 0.82
C ASP A 102 0.00 14.62 -0.26
N ASP A 103 0.09 15.56 -1.19
CA ASP A 103 -0.85 15.67 -2.31
C ASP A 103 -0.74 14.48 -3.26
N ILE A 104 0.47 14.00 -3.58
CA ILE A 104 0.68 12.78 -4.39
C ILE A 104 0.00 11.57 -3.73
N VAL A 105 0.27 11.34 -2.45
CA VAL A 105 -0.28 10.19 -1.71
C VAL A 105 -1.81 10.28 -1.63
N MET A 106 -2.35 11.46 -1.31
CA MET A 106 -3.80 11.67 -1.23
C MET A 106 -4.49 11.53 -2.58
N ARG A 107 -3.89 11.99 -3.67
CA ARG A 107 -4.42 11.78 -5.02
C ARG A 107 -4.39 10.31 -5.40
N THR A 108 -3.27 9.63 -5.13
CA THR A 108 -3.11 8.20 -5.44
C THR A 108 -4.18 7.35 -4.74
N VAL A 109 -4.37 7.52 -3.42
CA VAL A 109 -5.35 6.73 -2.68
C VAL A 109 -6.78 6.99 -3.16
N ARG A 110 -7.11 8.24 -3.49
CA ARG A 110 -8.43 8.60 -4.04
C ARG A 110 -8.64 8.02 -5.43
N LEU A 111 -7.64 8.12 -6.31
CA LEU A 111 -7.71 7.56 -7.66
C LEU A 111 -7.94 6.05 -7.61
N LEU A 112 -7.15 5.33 -6.82
CA LEU A 112 -7.29 3.88 -6.64
C LEU A 112 -8.71 3.52 -6.17
N ALA A 113 -9.21 4.20 -5.13
CA ALA A 113 -10.56 3.96 -4.61
C ALA A 113 -11.65 4.28 -5.63
N GLN A 114 -11.48 5.31 -6.46
CA GLN A 114 -12.44 5.69 -7.49
C GLN A 114 -12.46 4.72 -8.67
N VAL A 115 -11.30 4.29 -9.14
CA VAL A 115 -11.18 3.39 -10.29
C VAL A 115 -11.67 1.98 -9.92
N THR A 116 -11.26 1.48 -8.76
CA THR A 116 -11.58 0.12 -8.33
C THR A 116 -12.96 -0.01 -7.67
N LYS A 117 -13.54 1.11 -7.23
CA LYS A 117 -14.77 1.13 -6.39
C LYS A 117 -14.61 0.34 -5.09
N GLN A 118 -13.40 0.30 -4.56
CA GLN A 118 -13.02 -0.41 -3.33
C GLN A 118 -12.36 0.54 -2.33
N VAL A 119 -11.96 0.03 -1.17
CA VAL A 119 -11.09 0.76 -0.24
C VAL A 119 -9.67 0.69 -0.74
N ALA A 120 -9.04 1.84 -0.86
CA ALA A 120 -7.62 1.92 -1.15
C ALA A 120 -6.84 2.35 0.10
N VAL A 121 -5.66 1.79 0.27
CA VAL A 121 -4.74 2.07 1.38
C VAL A 121 -3.37 2.37 0.79
N VAL A 122 -2.74 3.46 1.22
CA VAL A 122 -1.39 3.83 0.78
C VAL A 122 -0.55 4.17 2.00
N GLN A 123 0.59 3.51 2.14
CA GLN A 123 1.61 3.82 3.13
C GLN A 123 2.52 4.92 2.58
N TYR A 124 2.86 5.90 3.40
CA TYR A 124 3.87 6.90 3.05
C TYR A 124 5.26 6.25 2.90
N PRO A 125 6.17 6.86 2.10
CA PRO A 125 7.55 6.38 2.03
C PRO A 125 8.18 6.29 3.41
N LEU A 126 8.79 5.15 3.71
CA LEU A 126 9.49 4.92 4.97
C LEU A 126 10.77 5.77 5.03
N LEU A 127 10.92 6.56 6.09
CA LEU A 127 12.09 7.43 6.26
C LEU A 127 13.38 6.62 6.31
N THR A 128 13.36 5.48 6.99
CA THR A 128 14.51 4.57 7.14
C THR A 128 15.06 4.04 5.82
N LYS A 129 14.23 4.01 4.78
CA LYS A 129 14.63 3.58 3.42
C LYS A 129 14.96 4.76 2.50
N SER A 130 14.79 5.99 2.99
CA SER A 130 15.08 7.22 2.23
C SER A 130 16.56 7.60 2.36
N ARG A 131 17.02 8.48 1.45
CA ARG A 131 18.34 9.09 1.49
C ARG A 131 18.20 10.57 1.82
N VAL A 132 19.17 11.12 2.54
CA VAL A 132 19.24 12.55 2.79
C VAL A 132 19.45 13.30 1.48
N ARG A 133 18.59 14.25 1.17
CA ARG A 133 18.74 15.16 0.03
C ARG A 133 19.33 16.49 0.46
N HIS A 134 18.87 17.04 1.59
CA HIS A 134 19.32 18.32 2.10
C HIS A 134 18.98 18.50 3.57
N ILE A 135 19.85 19.21 4.30
CA ILE A 135 19.60 19.71 5.64
C ILE A 135 19.61 21.22 5.59
N GLU A 136 18.59 21.85 6.16
CA GLU A 136 18.55 23.30 6.33
C GLU A 136 18.46 23.67 7.81
N LEU A 137 19.12 24.77 8.17
CA LEU A 137 19.16 25.34 9.50
C LEU A 137 18.68 26.77 9.41
N VAL A 138 17.54 27.09 10.02
CA VAL A 138 16.92 28.40 9.96
C VAL A 138 16.81 28.98 11.38
N LEU A 139 17.51 30.07 11.66
CA LEU A 139 17.34 30.84 12.91
C LEU A 139 15.98 31.53 12.90
N LEU A 140 15.14 31.20 13.86
CA LEU A 140 13.87 31.89 14.11
C LEU A 140 14.04 33.07 15.05
N THR A 141 14.91 32.90 16.06
CA THR A 141 15.39 33.91 16.99
C THR A 141 16.85 33.55 17.36
N PRO A 142 17.63 34.40 18.02
CA PRO A 142 19.01 34.07 18.41
C PRO A 142 19.15 32.74 19.18
N SER A 143 18.13 32.37 19.97
CA SER A 143 18.11 31.15 20.79
C SER A 143 17.19 30.03 20.23
N ARG A 144 16.50 30.21 19.07
CA ARG A 144 15.61 29.24 18.51
C ARG A 144 15.95 28.93 17.05
N LEU A 145 16.18 27.67 16.78
CA LEU A 145 16.55 27.17 15.47
C LEU A 145 15.48 26.21 14.95
N MET A 146 15.11 26.32 13.69
CA MET A 146 14.37 25.28 12.97
C MET A 146 15.36 24.42 12.17
N LEU A 147 15.42 23.14 12.52
CA LEU A 147 16.14 22.10 11.79
C LEU A 147 15.17 21.48 10.77
N VAL A 148 15.55 21.46 9.49
CA VAL A 148 14.77 20.88 8.41
C VAL A 148 15.58 19.80 7.72
N LEU A 149 15.00 18.60 7.61
CA LEU A 149 15.57 17.46 6.92
C LEU A 149 14.71 17.13 5.70
N ILE A 150 15.31 17.14 4.53
CA ILE A 150 14.66 16.83 3.25
C ILE A 150 15.22 15.52 2.71
N THR A 151 14.36 14.59 2.33
CA THR A 151 14.75 13.30 1.75
C THR A 151 14.61 13.28 0.23
N ASN A 152 15.22 12.30 -0.41
CA ASN A 152 15.09 12.06 -1.86
C ASN A 152 13.67 11.65 -2.29
N THR A 153 12.82 11.21 -1.35
CA THR A 153 11.41 10.89 -1.58
C THR A 153 10.50 12.12 -1.55
N GLY A 154 11.05 13.31 -1.28
CA GLY A 154 10.28 14.55 -1.14
C GLY A 154 9.67 14.76 0.25
N ARG A 155 9.92 13.86 1.19
CA ARG A 155 9.49 14.02 2.59
C ARG A 155 10.33 15.11 3.26
N VAL A 156 9.64 15.99 3.98
CA VAL A 156 10.25 17.09 4.75
C VAL A 156 9.89 16.90 6.22
N GLU A 157 10.91 16.76 7.05
CA GLU A 157 10.77 16.73 8.51
C GLU A 157 11.34 18.01 9.10
N GLN A 158 10.68 18.56 10.10
CA GLN A 158 11.13 19.79 10.76
C GLN A 158 11.00 19.68 12.26
N ARG A 159 11.98 20.28 12.98
CA ARG A 159 11.98 20.35 14.43
C ARG A 159 12.49 21.70 14.87
N VAL A 160 11.80 22.32 15.83
CA VAL A 160 12.26 23.58 16.44
C VAL A 160 13.02 23.25 17.73
N LEU A 161 14.24 23.77 17.82
CA LEU A 161 15.16 23.56 18.94
C LEU A 161 15.38 24.86 19.68
N GLU A 162 15.44 24.80 21.01
CA GLU A 162 15.93 25.91 21.86
C GLU A 162 17.42 25.69 22.12
N LEU A 163 18.22 26.66 21.67
CA LEU A 163 19.67 26.59 21.77
C LEU A 163 20.12 27.09 23.13
N PRO A 164 21.03 26.39 23.82
CA PRO A 164 21.58 26.85 25.10
C PRO A 164 22.50 28.07 24.96
N TYR A 165 23.06 28.28 23.76
CA TYR A 165 23.88 29.43 23.41
C TYR A 165 23.52 29.92 22.02
N ASP A 166 23.54 31.24 21.84
CA ASP A 166 23.31 31.87 20.53
C ASP A 166 24.38 31.45 19.53
N LEU A 167 23.96 31.18 18.30
CA LEU A 167 24.86 30.90 17.20
C LEU A 167 24.90 32.09 16.24
N SER A 168 26.10 32.44 15.79
CA SER A 168 26.25 33.42 14.73
C SER A 168 25.86 32.88 13.39
N ASP A 169 25.42 33.74 12.46
CA ASP A 169 25.06 33.36 11.09
C ASP A 169 26.24 32.68 10.37
N ALA A 170 27.45 33.11 10.61
CA ALA A 170 28.67 32.53 10.03
C ALA A 170 28.87 31.08 10.49
N LEU A 171 28.70 30.82 11.79
CA LEU A 171 28.84 29.50 12.38
C LEU A 171 27.71 28.57 11.91
N LEU A 172 26.51 29.11 11.80
CA LEU A 172 25.37 28.36 11.29
C LEU A 172 25.57 27.94 9.81
N ALA A 173 26.11 28.86 9.00
CA ALA A 173 26.42 28.55 7.60
C ALA A 173 27.51 27.49 7.48
N ASP A 174 28.57 27.54 8.29
CA ASP A 174 29.63 26.54 8.34
C ASP A 174 29.09 25.18 8.81
N LEU A 175 28.29 25.14 9.87
CA LEU A 175 27.66 23.94 10.38
C LEU A 175 26.74 23.30 9.30
N ARG A 176 25.88 24.08 8.68
CA ARG A 176 25.01 23.60 7.59
C ARG A 176 25.81 23.00 6.44
N GLN A 177 26.90 23.66 6.01
CA GLN A 177 27.75 23.17 4.94
C GLN A 177 28.38 21.83 5.32
N ARG A 178 28.90 21.68 6.54
CA ARG A 178 29.53 20.44 7.04
C ARG A 178 28.52 19.31 7.16
N LEU A 179 27.33 19.58 7.71
CA LEU A 179 26.24 18.61 7.82
C LEU A 179 25.88 18.08 6.43
N ASN A 180 25.61 18.96 5.47
CA ASN A 180 25.27 18.54 4.12
C ASN A 180 26.42 17.76 3.43
N ALA A 181 27.68 18.20 3.58
CA ALA A 181 28.82 17.49 3.04
C ALA A 181 28.99 16.07 3.61
N ALA A 182 28.61 15.89 4.90
CA ALA A 182 28.73 14.60 5.56
C ALA A 182 27.62 13.60 5.19
N VAL A 183 26.37 14.07 4.97
CA VAL A 183 25.23 13.16 4.95
C VAL A 183 24.41 13.17 3.66
N VAL A 184 24.55 14.16 2.77
CA VAL A 184 23.80 14.18 1.51
C VAL A 184 24.12 12.94 0.65
N GLY A 185 23.06 12.28 0.19
CA GLY A 185 23.14 11.04 -0.59
C GLY A 185 23.25 9.76 0.25
N LYS A 186 23.52 9.86 1.56
CA LYS A 186 23.58 8.68 2.45
C LYS A 186 22.19 8.20 2.83
N ALA A 187 22.09 6.90 3.13
CA ALA A 187 20.88 6.35 3.71
C ALA A 187 20.66 6.93 5.11
N MET A 188 19.40 7.09 5.50
CA MET A 188 19.05 7.62 6.83
C MET A 188 19.65 6.78 7.96
N SER A 189 19.78 5.45 7.78
CA SER A 189 20.44 4.53 8.72
C SER A 189 21.90 4.85 9.00
N ASP A 190 22.59 5.51 8.05
CA ASP A 190 24.03 5.71 8.09
C ASP A 190 24.43 7.13 8.57
N VAL A 191 23.43 7.98 8.78
CA VAL A 191 23.63 9.41 9.12
C VAL A 191 24.41 9.60 10.42
N GLY A 192 24.21 8.72 11.42
CA GLY A 192 24.81 8.89 12.75
C GLY A 192 26.35 8.79 12.79
N GLN A 193 26.94 7.95 11.94
CA GLN A 193 28.38 7.60 12.02
C GLN A 193 29.33 8.77 11.68
N ASP A 194 28.91 9.66 10.77
CA ASP A 194 29.77 10.73 10.28
C ASP A 194 29.55 12.07 11.00
N LEU A 195 28.48 12.20 11.75
CA LEU A 195 28.11 13.48 12.39
C LEU A 195 28.91 13.77 13.65
N GLU A 196 29.37 12.77 14.38
CA GLU A 196 30.17 12.98 15.59
C GLU A 196 31.51 13.65 15.30
N ALA A 197 32.13 13.37 14.16
CA ALA A 197 33.39 13.97 13.75
C ALA A 197 33.28 15.48 13.52
N ILE A 198 32.10 15.99 13.20
CA ILE A 198 31.83 17.42 12.98
C ILE A 198 32.02 18.22 14.27
N LEU A 199 31.68 17.65 15.43
CA LEU A 199 31.80 18.32 16.72
C LEU A 199 33.21 18.73 17.05
N ALA A 200 34.22 18.04 16.54
CA ALA A 200 35.63 18.35 16.80
C ALA A 200 36.08 19.71 16.21
N HIS A 201 35.31 20.26 15.26
CA HIS A 201 35.65 21.51 14.57
C HIS A 201 35.18 22.80 15.31
N PHE A 202 34.37 22.63 16.36
CA PHE A 202 33.73 23.75 17.05
C PHE A 202 34.30 24.02 18.44
N GLY A 203 34.32 25.30 18.85
CA GLY A 203 34.73 25.73 20.16
C GLY A 203 33.81 25.27 21.29
N LYS A 204 34.24 25.39 22.54
CA LYS A 204 33.54 24.79 23.70
C LYS A 204 32.06 25.20 23.82
N ASN A 205 31.73 26.48 23.67
CA ASN A 205 30.34 26.98 23.77
C ASN A 205 29.50 26.61 22.53
N GLU A 206 30.11 26.73 21.35
CA GLU A 206 29.50 26.36 20.06
C GLU A 206 29.22 24.88 19.98
N ARG A 207 30.11 24.05 20.56
CA ARG A 207 30.00 22.60 20.59
C ARG A 207 28.74 22.13 21.31
N THR A 208 28.28 22.84 22.34
CA THR A 208 27.06 22.44 23.06
C THR A 208 25.81 22.61 22.19
N SER A 209 25.67 23.78 21.54
CA SER A 209 24.53 24.01 20.61
C SER A 209 24.61 23.11 19.37
N THR A 210 25.83 22.92 18.84
CA THR A 210 26.04 22.00 17.69
C THR A 210 25.72 20.56 18.04
N ALA A 211 26.11 20.06 19.21
CA ALA A 211 25.80 18.74 19.70
C ALA A 211 24.27 18.51 19.83
N LEU A 212 23.55 19.53 20.31
CA LEU A 212 22.09 19.48 20.38
C LEU A 212 21.46 19.37 18.99
N ILE A 213 21.95 20.11 18.00
CA ILE A 213 21.48 20.06 16.63
C ILE A 213 21.75 18.66 16.03
N ILE A 214 22.97 18.15 16.20
CA ILE A 214 23.37 16.82 15.68
C ILE A 214 22.57 15.70 16.34
N SER A 215 22.38 15.72 17.66
CA SER A 215 21.59 14.69 18.36
C SER A 215 20.14 14.68 17.87
N ASN A 216 19.53 15.85 17.69
CA ASN A 216 18.18 15.93 17.13
C ASN A 216 18.10 15.47 15.67
N LEU A 217 19.13 15.73 14.85
CA LEU A 217 19.18 15.22 13.49
C LEU A 217 19.27 13.69 13.48
N ILE A 218 20.09 13.11 14.37
CA ILE A 218 20.18 11.67 14.57
C ILE A 218 18.84 11.10 15.03
N GLU A 219 18.21 11.71 16.03
CA GLU A 219 16.89 11.29 16.49
C GLU A 219 15.86 11.31 15.35
N MET A 220 15.80 12.39 14.55
CA MET A 220 14.91 12.47 13.39
C MET A 220 15.20 11.39 12.35
N ALA A 221 16.45 10.95 12.21
CA ALA A 221 16.84 9.88 11.31
C ALA A 221 16.44 8.49 11.82
N PHE A 222 16.51 8.27 13.15
CA PHE A 222 16.24 6.99 13.81
C PHE A 222 14.85 6.89 14.45
N GLU A 223 14.19 8.01 14.76
CA GLU A 223 12.79 7.96 15.14
C GLU A 223 12.06 7.19 14.06
N ARG A 224 11.43 6.09 14.45
CA ARG A 224 10.45 5.47 13.60
C ARG A 224 9.35 6.52 13.42
N PRO A 225 9.30 7.25 12.28
CA PRO A 225 8.13 8.04 12.03
C PRO A 225 6.98 7.07 12.15
N GLU A 226 5.92 7.47 12.81
CA GLU A 226 4.68 6.73 12.76
C GLU A 226 4.48 6.36 11.31
N GLU A 227 4.45 5.07 11.01
CA GLU A 227 4.28 4.59 9.64
C GLU A 227 2.94 5.11 9.16
N LYS A 228 2.97 6.30 8.55
CA LYS A 228 1.75 7.01 8.17
C LYS A 228 1.08 6.26 7.03
N VAL A 229 -0.15 5.87 7.26
CA VAL A 229 -1.01 5.20 6.27
C VAL A 229 -2.24 6.07 6.06
N VAL A 230 -2.65 6.20 4.82
CA VAL A 230 -3.91 6.87 4.46
C VAL A 230 -4.80 5.91 3.73
N LEU A 231 -6.10 6.08 3.91
CA LEU A 231 -7.11 5.28 3.25
C LEU A 231 -8.18 6.17 2.60
N ALA A 232 -8.80 5.66 1.56
CA ALA A 232 -9.94 6.28 0.89
C ALA A 232 -10.92 5.21 0.40
N GLY A 233 -12.16 5.61 0.18
CA GLY A 233 -13.17 4.73 -0.41
C GLY A 233 -13.91 3.85 0.59
N THR A 234 -13.87 4.09 1.89
CA THR A 234 -14.63 3.34 2.91
C THR A 234 -16.14 3.32 2.63
N ALA A 235 -16.69 4.39 2.05
CA ALA A 235 -18.07 4.43 1.60
C ALA A 235 -18.40 3.40 0.50
N ASN A 236 -17.41 2.86 -0.20
CA ASN A 236 -17.63 1.83 -1.22
C ASN A 236 -18.03 0.48 -0.58
N LEU A 237 -17.55 0.18 0.64
CA LEU A 237 -17.99 -1.00 1.39
C LEU A 237 -19.47 -0.94 1.73
N ALA A 238 -19.97 0.23 2.15
CA ALA A 238 -21.36 0.43 2.50
C ALA A 238 -22.33 0.33 1.29
N ARG A 239 -21.83 0.48 0.07
CA ARG A 239 -22.60 0.34 -1.18
C ARG A 239 -22.70 -1.11 -1.65
N SER A 240 -21.98 -2.02 -1.01
CA SER A 240 -22.06 -3.45 -1.26
C SER A 240 -23.35 -4.00 -0.66
N ASN A 241 -24.30 -4.35 -1.51
CA ASN A 241 -25.64 -4.83 -1.08
C ASN A 241 -25.62 -6.28 -0.54
N SER A 242 -24.50 -6.97 -0.59
CA SER A 242 -24.36 -8.39 -0.28
C SER A 242 -24.03 -8.70 1.18
N GLU A 243 -23.60 -7.70 1.96
CA GLU A 243 -23.13 -7.92 3.31
C GLU A 243 -24.13 -7.42 4.37
N SER A 244 -24.22 -8.15 5.47
CA SER A 244 -25.02 -7.69 6.62
C SER A 244 -24.36 -6.44 7.23
N SER A 245 -25.16 -5.54 7.78
CA SER A 245 -24.68 -4.31 8.45
C SER A 245 -23.60 -4.60 9.51
N ALA A 246 -23.68 -5.76 10.20
CA ALA A 246 -22.70 -6.17 11.20
C ALA A 246 -21.34 -6.53 10.59
N GLU A 247 -21.31 -7.12 9.40
CA GLU A 247 -20.08 -7.51 8.71
C GLU A 247 -19.31 -6.29 8.20
N ILE A 248 -20.03 -5.32 7.62
CA ILE A 248 -19.44 -4.04 7.20
C ILE A 248 -18.84 -3.30 8.40
N HIS A 249 -19.52 -3.34 9.55
CA HIS A 249 -19.05 -2.70 10.78
C HIS A 249 -17.72 -3.28 11.25
N GLY A 250 -17.57 -4.61 11.27
CA GLY A 250 -16.30 -5.25 11.62
C GLY A 250 -15.14 -4.92 10.68
N VAL A 251 -15.41 -4.76 9.39
CA VAL A 251 -14.41 -4.31 8.41
C VAL A 251 -14.00 -2.86 8.67
N LEU A 252 -14.97 -1.98 8.91
CA LEU A 252 -14.69 -0.56 9.18
C LEU A 252 -13.91 -0.38 10.49
N GLU A 253 -14.30 -1.10 11.55
CA GLU A 253 -13.59 -1.09 12.82
C GLU A 253 -12.13 -1.55 12.67
N ALA A 254 -11.87 -2.63 11.92
CA ALA A 254 -10.52 -3.08 11.63
C ALA A 254 -9.70 -2.05 10.83
N LEU A 255 -10.35 -1.29 9.95
CA LEU A 255 -9.69 -0.25 9.14
C LEU A 255 -9.44 1.06 9.91
N GLU A 256 -10.08 1.29 11.06
CA GLU A 256 -9.78 2.42 11.94
C GLU A 256 -8.47 2.22 12.72
N GLU A 257 -8.02 0.98 12.88
CA GLU A 257 -6.79 0.67 13.59
C GLU A 257 -5.56 0.79 12.68
N GLN A 258 -4.71 1.78 12.95
CA GLN A 258 -3.47 1.99 12.18
C GLN A 258 -2.56 0.75 12.15
N VAL A 259 -2.48 0.00 13.24
CA VAL A 259 -1.69 -1.24 13.32
C VAL A 259 -2.20 -2.30 12.35
N VAL A 260 -3.51 -2.40 12.16
CA VAL A 260 -4.14 -3.31 11.19
C VAL A 260 -3.78 -2.89 9.77
N LEU A 261 -3.89 -1.61 9.45
CA LEU A 261 -3.53 -1.07 8.11
C LEU A 261 -2.07 -1.35 7.77
N LEU A 262 -1.16 -1.13 8.71
CA LEU A 262 0.26 -1.42 8.52
C LEU A 262 0.52 -2.92 8.30
N ARG A 263 -0.17 -3.77 9.06
CA ARG A 263 -0.07 -5.23 8.93
C ARG A 263 -0.62 -5.72 7.59
N LEU A 264 -1.66 -5.08 7.06
CA LEU A 264 -2.18 -5.36 5.72
C LEU A 264 -1.14 -5.14 4.63
N LEU A 265 -0.28 -4.15 4.79
CA LEU A 265 0.75 -3.78 3.83
C LEU A 265 2.13 -4.38 4.12
N SER A 266 2.34 -5.03 5.28
CA SER A 266 3.65 -5.52 5.74
C SER A 266 4.31 -6.51 4.79
N ASP A 267 3.51 -7.36 4.12
CA ASP A 267 3.99 -8.39 3.22
C ASP A 267 4.07 -7.93 1.76
N ALA A 268 3.72 -6.66 1.47
CA ALA A 268 3.81 -6.12 0.13
C ALA A 268 5.27 -6.03 -0.30
N GLY A 269 5.63 -6.79 -1.31
CA GLY A 269 6.95 -6.79 -1.95
C GLY A 269 6.89 -6.11 -3.33
N ASP A 270 7.96 -6.26 -4.11
CA ASP A 270 8.06 -5.69 -5.47
C ASP A 270 7.08 -6.33 -6.45
N THR A 271 6.49 -7.45 -6.10
CA THR A 271 5.46 -8.12 -6.89
C THR A 271 4.09 -7.97 -6.24
N MET A 272 3.06 -7.90 -7.08
CA MET A 272 1.68 -7.86 -6.63
C MET A 272 1.34 -9.13 -5.83
N ARG A 273 0.76 -8.95 -4.64
CA ARG A 273 0.28 -10.02 -3.77
C ARG A 273 -1.23 -9.91 -3.59
N VAL A 274 -1.88 -11.06 -3.53
CA VAL A 274 -3.31 -11.17 -3.29
C VAL A 274 -3.53 -12.04 -2.07
N ARG A 275 -4.32 -11.57 -1.09
CA ARG A 275 -4.84 -12.37 0.02
C ARG A 275 -6.36 -12.46 -0.11
N ILE A 276 -6.92 -13.64 0.04
CA ILE A 276 -8.32 -13.92 -0.24
C ILE A 276 -8.98 -14.51 1.01
N GLY A 277 -10.06 -13.87 1.47
CA GLY A 277 -10.92 -14.42 2.50
C GLY A 277 -10.18 -14.87 3.76
N ALA A 278 -10.20 -16.16 4.04
CA ALA A 278 -9.57 -16.77 5.22
C ALA A 278 -8.03 -16.63 5.29
N GLU A 279 -7.37 -16.15 4.23
CA GLU A 279 -5.94 -15.83 4.25
C GLU A 279 -5.63 -14.51 5.00
N GLN A 280 -6.66 -13.71 5.29
CA GLN A 280 -6.51 -12.50 6.11
C GLN A 280 -6.27 -12.90 7.58
N ALA A 281 -5.25 -12.30 8.19
CA ALA A 281 -4.91 -12.56 9.59
C ALA A 281 -5.95 -12.01 10.58
N GLU A 282 -6.60 -10.91 10.23
CA GLU A 282 -7.60 -10.23 11.06
C GLU A 282 -8.99 -10.82 10.83
N SER A 283 -9.66 -11.22 11.90
CA SER A 283 -10.98 -11.88 11.84
C SER A 283 -12.05 -11.00 11.17
N GLY A 284 -12.02 -9.68 11.40
CA GLY A 284 -12.93 -8.71 10.77
C GLY A 284 -12.76 -8.59 9.26
N LEU A 285 -11.64 -9.07 8.68
CA LEU A 285 -11.32 -8.95 7.26
C LEU A 285 -11.45 -10.25 6.47
N GLN A 286 -11.81 -11.36 7.10
CA GLN A 286 -11.85 -12.70 6.46
C GLN A 286 -12.88 -12.86 5.34
N ARG A 287 -13.76 -11.88 5.14
CA ARG A 287 -14.68 -11.84 3.98
C ARG A 287 -14.22 -10.88 2.89
N THR A 288 -13.05 -10.31 3.07
CA THR A 288 -12.47 -9.38 2.10
C THR A 288 -11.25 -9.99 1.43
N SER A 289 -10.93 -9.46 0.27
CA SER A 289 -9.67 -9.73 -0.43
C SER A 289 -8.83 -8.47 -0.50
N LEU A 290 -7.53 -8.64 -0.35
CA LEU A 290 -6.54 -7.59 -0.43
C LEU A 290 -5.60 -7.85 -1.60
N VAL A 291 -5.48 -6.88 -2.48
CA VAL A 291 -4.41 -6.81 -3.49
C VAL A 291 -3.41 -5.76 -3.02
N SER A 292 -2.16 -6.13 -2.82
CA SER A 292 -1.11 -5.22 -2.34
C SER A 292 0.16 -5.32 -3.16
N MET A 293 0.89 -4.21 -3.23
CA MET A 293 2.18 -4.12 -3.93
C MET A 293 3.05 -3.05 -3.28
N GLY A 294 4.35 -3.29 -3.20
CA GLY A 294 5.32 -2.26 -2.83
C GLY A 294 5.53 -1.27 -3.96
N TYR A 295 5.89 -0.07 -3.60
CA TYR A 295 6.35 0.95 -4.55
C TYR A 295 7.70 1.52 -4.11
N GLY A 296 8.53 1.93 -5.06
CA GLY A 296 9.88 2.40 -4.75
C GLY A 296 10.67 2.82 -5.99
N VAL A 297 11.96 3.00 -5.80
CA VAL A 297 12.90 3.40 -6.85
C VAL A 297 14.08 2.43 -6.85
N ASP A 298 14.53 2.04 -8.03
CA ASP A 298 15.73 1.19 -8.25
C ASP A 298 15.71 -0.13 -7.45
N GLY A 299 14.55 -0.79 -7.35
CA GLY A 299 14.40 -2.07 -6.63
C GLY A 299 14.33 -1.92 -5.10
N ASN A 300 14.35 -0.70 -4.57
CA ASN A 300 14.14 -0.44 -3.14
C ASN A 300 12.67 -0.05 -2.88
N SER A 301 11.92 -0.93 -2.26
CA SER A 301 10.55 -0.62 -1.82
C SER A 301 10.60 0.47 -0.74
N LEU A 302 9.99 1.61 -1.04
CA LEU A 302 9.89 2.76 -0.12
C LEU A 302 8.63 2.71 0.75
N GLY A 303 7.58 2.09 0.26
CA GLY A 303 6.31 1.94 0.92
C GLY A 303 5.45 0.93 0.18
N ALA A 304 4.18 0.83 0.56
CA ALA A 304 3.25 -0.10 -0.05
C ALA A 304 1.89 0.56 -0.30
N LEU A 305 1.16 0.01 -1.25
CA LEU A 305 -0.23 0.35 -1.52
C LEU A 305 -1.07 -0.93 -1.58
N GLY A 306 -2.34 -0.81 -1.28
CA GLY A 306 -3.26 -1.93 -1.31
C GLY A 306 -4.69 -1.50 -1.65
N ILE A 307 -5.46 -2.45 -2.15
CA ILE A 307 -6.88 -2.32 -2.43
C ILE A 307 -7.58 -3.45 -1.70
N LEU A 308 -8.54 -3.10 -0.84
CA LEU A 308 -9.34 -4.02 -0.05
C LEU A 308 -10.80 -3.93 -0.49
N GLY A 309 -11.40 -5.07 -0.75
CA GLY A 309 -12.81 -5.18 -1.09
C GLY A 309 -13.39 -6.54 -0.78
N PRO A 310 -14.71 -6.74 -0.92
CA PRO A 310 -15.34 -8.05 -0.78
C PRO A 310 -14.72 -9.08 -1.72
N THR A 311 -14.58 -10.33 -1.25
CA THR A 311 -13.93 -11.40 -2.02
C THR A 311 -14.69 -11.76 -3.30
N ASP A 312 -15.99 -11.53 -3.34
CA ASP A 312 -16.92 -11.88 -4.43
C ASP A 312 -17.08 -10.79 -5.49
N ARG A 313 -16.20 -9.80 -5.53
CA ARG A 313 -16.32 -8.65 -6.45
C ARG A 313 -15.25 -8.54 -7.53
N LYS A 314 -15.65 -7.86 -8.62
CA LYS A 314 -14.95 -7.61 -9.89
C LYS A 314 -13.56 -6.94 -9.80
N SER A 315 -13.22 -6.36 -8.66
CA SER A 315 -11.95 -5.65 -8.45
C SER A 315 -10.77 -6.56 -8.07
N VAL A 316 -11.03 -7.83 -7.81
CA VAL A 316 -10.00 -8.82 -7.43
C VAL A 316 -9.62 -9.71 -8.62
N VAL A 317 -10.32 -9.57 -9.75
CA VAL A 317 -10.12 -10.38 -10.97
C VAL A 317 -9.58 -9.56 -12.12
#